data_c788f064e5a6d654e13bb0f6b76a3df8
#
_entry.id   c788f064e5a6d654e13bb0f6b76a3df8
#
_cell.length_a   1.000
_cell.length_b   1.000
_cell.length_c   1.000
_cell.angle_alpha   90.00
_cell.angle_beta   90.00
_cell.angle_gamma   90.00
#
_symmetry.space_group_name_H-M   'P 1'
#
loop_
_entity.id
_entity.type
_entity.pdbx_description
1 polymer ?
#
loop_
_entity_poly.entity_id
_entity_poly.type
_entity_poly.pdbx_seq_one_letter_code
_entity_poly.pdbx_strand_id
1 'polypeptide(L)'
;MTARGRVKPVGSKNKALNAYLDKIEYDLFSIAQTLQSEGKQVTAKAVTNRYRGFDKPQISFIDLCEEHNRMQSELVGKTVAAGTAIRYQTSLNHLKEFMQTQGKNDIYTDDITVEFLEKYVHFLLVTRKQCNNTVVKYLKNISKIINIAIAHGVMKNNPVALLKLRLEETKKDFLTEEELHTMSQVKFENPRYDRIRDIFLFCCYTGLAYADVYSLTTKEIVTGKEGKQWIVKARTKTHSLCNIPLLKPAIQILERYADFAKAEGRLLPVPANQTMNDGLKEIAELCGINKQLTTHCAKHHTISI
;
A
#
# COMPACT_ATOMS: atom_id res chain seq x y z
N MET A 1 57.10 9.74 -22.43
CA MET A 1 55.84 9.90 -23.16
C MET A 1 56.16 10.21 -24.62
N THR A 2 55.33 9.76 -25.53
CA THR A 2 55.38 10.19 -26.95
C THR A 2 54.73 11.57 -27.11
N ALA A 3 55.00 12.27 -28.22
CA ALA A 3 54.38 13.58 -28.51
C ALA A 3 52.84 13.58 -28.48
N ARG A 4 52.20 12.41 -28.54
CA ARG A 4 50.75 12.23 -28.42
C ARG A 4 50.28 11.83 -27.01
N GLY A 5 51.11 12.02 -25.96
CA GLY A 5 50.76 11.67 -24.58
C GLY A 5 50.64 10.17 -24.30
N ARG A 6 51.21 9.31 -25.17
CA ARG A 6 51.24 7.85 -24.99
C ARG A 6 52.50 7.38 -24.32
N VAL A 7 52.43 6.26 -23.60
CA VAL A 7 53.60 5.62 -22.99
C VAL A 7 54.34 4.82 -24.08
N LYS A 8 55.71 4.78 -24.04
CA LYS A 8 56.46 3.93 -24.97
C LYS A 8 55.95 2.48 -24.89
N PRO A 9 55.60 1.83 -26.04
CA PRO A 9 54.87 0.55 -26.06
C PRO A 9 55.80 -0.63 -25.75
N VAL A 10 56.58 -0.54 -24.67
CA VAL A 10 57.47 -1.59 -24.21
C VAL A 10 56.80 -2.38 -23.08
N GLY A 11 56.54 -3.68 -23.34
CA GLY A 11 55.84 -4.57 -22.40
C GLY A 11 54.32 -4.56 -22.51
N SER A 12 53.67 -5.61 -21.99
CA SER A 12 52.24 -5.83 -22.06
C SER A 12 51.42 -4.77 -21.31
N LYS A 13 51.89 -4.32 -20.15
CA LYS A 13 51.24 -3.27 -19.34
C LYS A 13 51.12 -1.93 -20.06
N ASN A 14 52.20 -1.49 -20.75
CA ASN A 14 52.21 -0.23 -21.49
C ASN A 14 51.33 -0.30 -22.73
N LYS A 15 51.24 -1.47 -23.40
CA LYS A 15 50.32 -1.70 -24.50
C LYS A 15 48.87 -1.64 -24.03
N ALA A 16 48.53 -2.29 -22.90
CA ALA A 16 47.21 -2.25 -22.31
C ALA A 16 46.81 -0.84 -21.89
N LEU A 17 47.71 -0.06 -21.28
CA LEU A 17 47.47 1.33 -20.92
C LEU A 17 47.21 2.21 -22.12
N ASN A 18 47.98 2.07 -23.21
CA ASN A 18 47.72 2.82 -24.43
C ASN A 18 46.40 2.46 -25.06
N ALA A 19 46.03 1.17 -25.13
CA ALA A 19 44.72 0.74 -25.62
C ALA A 19 43.54 1.33 -24.78
N TYR A 20 43.72 1.43 -23.47
CA TYR A 20 42.75 2.09 -22.60
C TYR A 20 42.65 3.60 -22.88
N LEU A 21 43.76 4.29 -23.08
CA LEU A 21 43.79 5.71 -23.45
C LEU A 21 43.14 5.95 -24.82
N ASP A 22 43.42 5.07 -25.80
CA ASP A 22 42.79 5.14 -27.13
C ASP A 22 41.27 4.96 -27.06
N LYS A 23 40.79 4.06 -26.19
CA LYS A 23 39.35 3.90 -25.93
C LYS A 23 38.72 5.16 -25.33
N ILE A 24 39.35 5.77 -24.32
CA ILE A 24 38.88 7.04 -23.73
C ILE A 24 38.80 8.14 -24.79
N GLU A 25 39.87 8.28 -25.61
CA GLU A 25 39.88 9.27 -26.70
C GLU A 25 38.77 9.07 -27.69
N TYR A 26 38.53 7.82 -28.10
CA TYR A 26 37.41 7.46 -28.97
C TYR A 26 36.04 7.78 -28.33
N ASP A 27 35.84 7.43 -27.07
CA ASP A 27 34.60 7.68 -26.35
C ASP A 27 34.32 9.20 -26.22
N LEU A 28 35.33 10.00 -25.89
CA LEU A 28 35.21 11.46 -25.81
C LEU A 28 34.92 12.10 -27.17
N PHE A 29 35.53 11.60 -28.25
CA PHE A 29 35.27 12.07 -29.59
C PHE A 29 33.86 11.73 -30.07
N SER A 30 33.40 10.51 -29.82
CA SER A 30 32.04 10.06 -30.10
C SER A 30 30.99 10.91 -29.37
N ILE A 31 31.26 11.24 -28.10
CA ILE A 31 30.40 12.13 -27.30
C ILE A 31 30.34 13.55 -27.89
N ALA A 32 31.49 14.07 -28.33
CA ALA A 32 31.54 15.40 -28.95
C ALA A 32 30.70 15.45 -30.24
N GLN A 33 30.79 14.42 -31.07
CA GLN A 33 29.94 14.29 -32.29
C GLN A 33 28.45 14.19 -31.93
N THR A 34 28.12 13.44 -30.91
CA THR A 34 26.73 13.30 -30.43
C THR A 34 26.18 14.64 -29.94
N LEU A 35 26.94 15.39 -29.13
CA LEU A 35 26.56 16.72 -28.68
C LEU A 35 26.33 17.66 -29.85
N GLN A 36 27.17 17.60 -30.87
CA GLN A 36 27.05 18.43 -32.09
C GLN A 36 25.77 18.08 -32.87
N SER A 37 25.47 16.79 -33.04
CA SER A 37 24.27 16.32 -33.72
C SER A 37 22.99 16.67 -32.97
N GLU A 38 23.04 16.80 -31.63
CA GLU A 38 21.95 17.26 -30.78
C GLU A 38 21.80 18.80 -30.80
N GLY A 39 22.62 19.54 -31.53
CA GLY A 39 22.59 21.00 -31.57
C GLY A 39 23.10 21.67 -30.29
N LYS A 40 23.78 20.93 -29.42
CA LYS A 40 24.35 21.45 -28.18
C LYS A 40 25.76 22.01 -28.40
N GLN A 41 26.14 23.01 -27.60
CA GLN A 41 27.48 23.58 -27.67
C GLN A 41 28.51 22.55 -27.19
N VAL A 42 29.50 22.23 -28.05
CA VAL A 42 30.55 21.29 -27.75
C VAL A 42 31.66 22.02 -26.98
N THR A 43 31.73 21.84 -25.67
CA THR A 43 32.76 22.35 -24.80
C THR A 43 33.43 21.19 -24.05
N ALA A 44 34.70 21.36 -23.62
CA ALA A 44 35.38 20.38 -22.82
C ALA A 44 34.58 19.98 -21.56
N LYS A 45 33.90 20.94 -20.94
CA LYS A 45 33.05 20.71 -19.78
C LYS A 45 31.82 19.86 -20.15
N ALA A 46 31.16 20.15 -21.28
CA ALA A 46 29.98 19.39 -21.75
C ALA A 46 30.36 17.94 -22.07
N VAL A 47 31.46 17.75 -22.80
CA VAL A 47 31.99 16.40 -23.14
C VAL A 47 32.37 15.63 -21.87
N THR A 48 33.09 16.26 -20.93
CA THR A 48 33.48 15.62 -19.68
C THR A 48 32.24 15.27 -18.80
N ASN A 49 31.25 16.15 -18.72
CA ASN A 49 30.03 15.90 -17.98
C ASN A 49 29.28 14.70 -18.57
N ARG A 50 29.16 14.62 -19.90
CA ARG A 50 28.51 13.48 -20.56
C ARG A 50 29.29 12.18 -20.37
N TYR A 51 30.62 12.22 -20.52
CA TYR A 51 31.48 11.07 -20.28
C TYR A 51 31.37 10.53 -18.85
N ARG A 52 31.21 11.43 -17.88
CA ARG A 52 30.98 11.10 -16.46
C ARG A 52 29.52 10.84 -16.12
N GLY A 53 28.58 11.00 -17.07
CA GLY A 53 27.15 10.83 -16.86
C GLY A 53 26.46 12.00 -16.14
N PHE A 54 27.12 13.17 -16.03
CA PHE A 54 26.57 14.35 -15.35
C PHE A 54 25.67 15.23 -16.24
N ASP A 55 25.54 14.95 -17.53
CA ASP A 55 24.69 15.69 -18.45
C ASP A 55 23.31 15.06 -18.67
N LYS A 56 23.02 13.95 -18.01
CA LYS A 56 21.67 13.40 -18.00
C LYS A 56 20.74 14.38 -17.29
N PRO A 57 19.54 14.63 -17.86
CA PRO A 57 18.55 15.39 -17.15
C PRO A 57 18.28 14.72 -15.81
N GLN A 58 18.47 15.46 -14.73
CA GLN A 58 18.13 14.96 -13.40
C GLN A 58 16.60 14.88 -13.31
N ILE A 59 16.07 13.68 -13.14
CA ILE A 59 14.64 13.44 -13.07
C ILE A 59 14.24 13.44 -11.60
N SER A 60 13.32 14.36 -11.24
CA SER A 60 12.73 14.43 -9.92
C SER A 60 11.97 13.14 -9.60
N PHE A 61 12.29 12.52 -8.46
CA PHE A 61 11.54 11.37 -7.99
C PHE A 61 10.21 11.79 -7.34
N ILE A 62 10.16 12.99 -6.78
CA ILE A 62 8.91 13.54 -6.24
C ILE A 62 7.90 13.75 -7.39
N ASP A 63 8.33 14.32 -8.53
CA ASP A 63 7.47 14.50 -9.70
C ASP A 63 6.96 13.16 -10.24
N LEU A 64 7.80 12.13 -10.29
CA LEU A 64 7.38 10.77 -10.67
C LEU A 64 6.33 10.20 -9.70
N CYS A 65 6.49 10.44 -8.40
CA CYS A 65 5.51 10.02 -7.41
C CYS A 65 4.18 10.78 -7.57
N GLU A 66 4.24 12.08 -7.81
CA GLU A 66 3.06 12.93 -8.03
C GLU A 66 2.29 12.51 -9.27
N GLU A 67 2.99 12.32 -10.38
CA GLU A 67 2.37 11.88 -11.63
C GLU A 67 1.74 10.49 -11.49
N HIS A 68 2.45 9.52 -10.85
CA HIS A 68 1.88 8.23 -10.53
C HIS A 68 0.61 8.37 -9.68
N ASN A 69 0.63 9.20 -8.63
CA ASN A 69 -0.51 9.37 -7.73
C ASN A 69 -1.69 10.05 -8.45
N ARG A 70 -1.43 11.02 -9.33
CA ARG A 70 -2.43 11.66 -10.18
C ARG A 70 -3.14 10.62 -11.04
N MET A 71 -2.36 9.81 -11.78
CA MET A 71 -2.91 8.74 -12.62
C MET A 71 -3.73 7.73 -11.82
N GLN A 72 -3.25 7.32 -10.61
CA GLN A 72 -4.00 6.41 -9.75
C GLN A 72 -5.30 7.04 -9.24
N SER A 73 -5.33 8.34 -8.98
CA SER A 73 -6.52 9.06 -8.53
C SER A 73 -7.60 9.13 -9.61
N GLU A 74 -7.21 9.30 -10.88
CA GLU A 74 -8.13 9.30 -12.04
C GLU A 74 -8.78 7.92 -12.30
N LEU A 75 -8.14 6.86 -11.81
CA LEU A 75 -8.64 5.48 -11.92
C LEU A 75 -9.51 5.04 -10.73
N VAL A 76 -9.71 5.92 -9.73
CA VAL A 76 -10.57 5.62 -8.58
C VAL A 76 -12.00 5.35 -9.03
N GLY A 77 -12.58 4.27 -8.53
CA GLY A 77 -13.92 3.79 -8.93
C GLY A 77 -13.95 2.99 -10.23
N LYS A 78 -12.83 2.88 -10.95
CA LYS A 78 -12.67 2.01 -12.13
C LYS A 78 -11.83 0.78 -11.78
N THR A 79 -10.53 0.95 -11.66
CA THR A 79 -9.56 -0.12 -11.38
C THR A 79 -8.83 0.07 -10.05
N VAL A 80 -8.95 1.23 -9.44
CA VAL A 80 -8.28 1.59 -8.18
C VAL A 80 -9.31 1.91 -7.10
N ALA A 81 -9.17 1.29 -5.93
CA ALA A 81 -9.97 1.63 -4.76
C ALA A 81 -9.50 2.98 -4.17
N ALA A 82 -10.45 3.82 -3.72
CA ALA A 82 -10.15 5.13 -3.12
C ALA A 82 -9.11 5.04 -1.97
N GLY A 83 -9.23 4.04 -1.10
CA GLY A 83 -8.25 3.80 -0.02
C GLY A 83 -6.83 3.47 -0.52
N THR A 84 -6.67 3.00 -1.77
CA THR A 84 -5.35 2.75 -2.38
C THR A 84 -4.72 4.06 -2.81
N ALA A 85 -5.47 4.96 -3.47
CA ALA A 85 -4.99 6.28 -3.86
C ALA A 85 -4.57 7.11 -2.63
N ILE A 86 -5.38 7.09 -1.55
CA ILE A 86 -5.05 7.76 -0.28
C ILE A 86 -3.72 7.24 0.29
N ARG A 87 -3.47 5.92 0.25
CA ARG A 87 -2.21 5.34 0.76
C ARG A 87 -0.99 5.77 -0.05
N TYR A 88 -1.10 5.89 -1.36
CA TYR A 88 -0.01 6.42 -2.18
C TYR A 88 0.28 7.88 -1.83
N GLN A 89 -0.76 8.69 -1.66
CA GLN A 89 -0.60 10.09 -1.25
C GLN A 89 0.02 10.21 0.14
N THR A 90 -0.41 9.39 1.11
CA THR A 90 0.19 9.36 2.45
C THR A 90 1.66 8.98 2.39
N SER A 91 2.02 7.98 1.57
CA SER A 91 3.42 7.58 1.37
C SER A 91 4.28 8.70 0.80
N LEU A 92 3.76 9.43 -0.18
CA LEU A 92 4.44 10.60 -0.76
C LEU A 92 4.59 11.73 0.26
N ASN A 93 3.56 12.02 1.05
CA ASN A 93 3.61 13.06 2.07
C ASN A 93 4.72 12.79 3.10
N HIS A 94 4.89 11.53 3.54
CA HIS A 94 5.98 11.16 4.44
C HIS A 94 7.35 11.29 3.78
N LEU A 95 7.47 10.98 2.49
CA LEU A 95 8.72 11.19 1.77
C LEU A 95 9.06 12.68 1.67
N LYS A 96 8.10 13.54 1.32
CA LYS A 96 8.29 14.99 1.27
C LYS A 96 8.68 15.57 2.63
N GLU A 97 8.03 15.11 3.70
CA GLU A 97 8.36 15.51 5.06
C GLU A 97 9.81 15.11 5.43
N PHE A 98 10.22 13.89 5.09
CA PHE A 98 11.61 13.47 5.29
C PHE A 98 12.58 14.37 4.52
N MET A 99 12.29 14.70 3.26
CA MET A 99 13.12 15.60 2.47
C MET A 99 13.25 16.98 3.12
N GLN A 100 12.17 17.53 3.67
CA GLN A 100 12.20 18.78 4.41
C GLN A 100 13.13 18.73 5.63
N THR A 101 13.17 17.59 6.35
CA THR A 101 14.13 17.42 7.48
C THR A 101 15.59 17.44 7.02
N GLN A 102 15.85 17.12 5.75
CA GLN A 102 17.17 17.20 5.14
C GLN A 102 17.46 18.58 4.49
N GLY A 103 16.59 19.56 4.68
CA GLY A 103 16.70 20.89 4.05
C GLY A 103 16.53 20.86 2.52
N LYS A 104 15.83 19.86 1.99
CA LYS A 104 15.58 19.66 0.56
C LYS A 104 14.10 19.57 0.29
N ASN A 105 13.67 20.00 -0.89
CA ASN A 105 12.27 19.86 -1.32
C ASN A 105 12.08 18.70 -2.32
N ASP A 106 13.17 18.17 -2.86
CA ASP A 106 13.16 17.13 -3.88
C ASP A 106 14.37 16.20 -3.78
N ILE A 107 14.27 15.04 -4.44
CA ILE A 107 15.36 14.10 -4.63
C ILE A 107 15.35 13.61 -6.08
N TYR A 108 16.53 13.52 -6.68
CA TYR A 108 16.68 12.97 -8.02
C TYR A 108 16.76 11.44 -7.99
N THR A 109 16.33 10.82 -9.08
CA THR A 109 16.31 9.35 -9.19
C THR A 109 17.67 8.69 -8.94
N ASP A 110 18.76 9.35 -9.34
CA ASP A 110 20.13 8.85 -9.15
C ASP A 110 20.60 8.94 -7.68
N ASP A 111 19.97 9.79 -6.85
CA ASP A 111 20.29 9.97 -5.44
C ASP A 111 19.53 9.00 -4.52
N ILE A 112 18.59 8.22 -5.07
CA ILE A 112 17.85 7.21 -4.30
C ILE A 112 18.74 5.99 -4.12
N THR A 113 19.60 6.07 -3.13
CA THR A 113 20.55 5.02 -2.73
C THR A 113 20.00 4.18 -1.58
N VAL A 114 20.64 3.06 -1.28
CA VAL A 114 20.33 2.25 -0.08
C VAL A 114 20.48 3.10 1.18
N GLU A 115 21.57 3.90 1.28
CA GLU A 115 21.81 4.78 2.42
C GLU A 115 20.70 5.82 2.61
N PHE A 116 20.19 6.42 1.52
CA PHE A 116 19.05 7.33 1.58
C PHE A 116 17.81 6.62 2.15
N LEU A 117 17.52 5.42 1.66
CA LEU A 117 16.37 4.64 2.12
C LEU A 117 16.51 4.19 3.57
N GLU A 118 17.70 3.85 4.04
CA GLU A 118 17.96 3.53 5.45
C GLU A 118 17.70 4.74 6.36
N LYS A 119 18.13 5.94 5.96
CA LYS A 119 17.82 7.19 6.67
C LYS A 119 16.30 7.46 6.69
N TYR A 120 15.62 7.21 5.58
CA TYR A 120 14.16 7.35 5.51
C TYR A 120 13.44 6.34 6.41
N VAL A 121 13.88 5.07 6.44
CA VAL A 121 13.37 4.06 7.38
C VAL A 121 13.56 4.51 8.83
N HIS A 122 14.75 4.98 9.17
CA HIS A 122 15.03 5.51 10.52
C HIS A 122 14.09 6.67 10.88
N PHE A 123 13.89 7.62 9.96
CA PHE A 123 12.93 8.72 10.15
C PHE A 123 11.52 8.22 10.41
N LEU A 124 11.03 7.25 9.65
CA LEU A 124 9.68 6.69 9.83
C LEU A 124 9.52 5.98 11.16
N LEU A 125 10.51 5.18 11.57
CA LEU A 125 10.47 4.41 12.83
C LEU A 125 10.63 5.32 14.05
N VAL A 126 11.61 6.21 14.06
CA VAL A 126 12.03 6.99 15.24
C VAL A 126 11.28 8.30 15.34
N THR A 127 11.27 9.11 14.26
CA THR A 127 10.65 10.44 14.29
C THR A 127 9.14 10.35 14.16
N ARG A 128 8.64 9.56 13.20
CA ARG A 128 7.21 9.37 12.97
C ARG A 128 6.59 8.26 13.82
N LYS A 129 7.38 7.51 14.59
CA LYS A 129 6.96 6.40 15.47
C LYS A 129 6.03 5.40 14.76
N GLN A 130 6.26 5.16 13.48
CA GLN A 130 5.51 4.19 12.70
C GLN A 130 5.93 2.76 13.07
N CYS A 131 4.98 1.82 13.11
CA CYS A 131 5.32 0.41 13.28
C CYS A 131 6.01 -0.15 12.02
N ASN A 132 6.87 -1.17 12.21
CA ASN A 132 7.63 -1.83 11.15
C ASN A 132 6.77 -2.19 9.92
N ASN A 133 5.62 -2.81 10.13
CA ASN A 133 4.73 -3.21 9.03
C ASN A 133 4.20 -2.03 8.19
N THR A 134 4.02 -0.87 8.80
CA THR A 134 3.62 0.36 8.10
C THR A 134 4.78 0.89 7.27
N VAL A 135 6.00 0.92 7.83
CA VAL A 135 7.22 1.31 7.11
C VAL A 135 7.45 0.43 5.88
N VAL A 136 7.35 -0.89 6.05
CA VAL A 136 7.45 -1.85 4.93
C VAL A 136 6.44 -1.55 3.82
N LYS A 137 5.20 -1.16 4.17
CA LYS A 137 4.18 -0.78 3.18
C LYS A 137 4.54 0.50 2.43
N TYR A 138 5.07 1.52 3.11
CA TYR A 138 5.53 2.75 2.44
C TYR A 138 6.69 2.47 1.49
N LEU A 139 7.65 1.63 1.89
CA LEU A 139 8.75 1.25 1.02
C LEU A 139 8.30 0.39 -0.18
N LYS A 140 7.28 -0.46 -0.02
CA LYS A 140 6.66 -1.15 -1.16
C LYS A 140 6.03 -0.18 -2.15
N ASN A 141 5.43 0.91 -1.69
CA ASN A 141 4.89 1.95 -2.57
C ASN A 141 6.01 2.67 -3.34
N ILE A 142 7.11 3.05 -2.66
CA ILE A 142 8.30 3.61 -3.28
C ILE A 142 8.88 2.63 -4.31
N SER A 143 9.06 1.37 -3.92
CA SER A 143 9.57 0.31 -4.80
C SER A 143 8.74 0.15 -6.08
N LYS A 144 7.42 0.29 -5.99
CA LYS A 144 6.54 0.24 -7.17
C LYS A 144 6.87 1.37 -8.16
N ILE A 145 7.04 2.60 -7.66
CA ILE A 145 7.34 3.76 -8.51
C ILE A 145 8.75 3.63 -9.11
N ILE A 146 9.73 3.18 -8.33
CA ILE A 146 11.08 2.88 -8.83
C ILE A 146 11.02 1.83 -9.96
N ASN A 147 10.23 0.77 -9.81
CA ASN A 147 10.10 -0.25 -10.85
C ASN A 147 9.45 0.31 -12.13
N ILE A 148 8.51 1.25 -12.02
CA ILE A 148 7.97 1.98 -13.16
C ILE A 148 9.06 2.84 -13.82
N ALA A 149 9.85 3.55 -13.02
CA ALA A 149 10.98 4.34 -13.52
C ALA A 149 12.04 3.47 -14.23
N ILE A 150 12.29 2.25 -13.74
CA ILE A 150 13.16 1.27 -14.40
C ILE A 150 12.57 0.82 -15.74
N ALA A 151 11.29 0.49 -15.76
CA ALA A 151 10.61 0.08 -17.01
C ALA A 151 10.64 1.19 -18.09
N HIS A 152 10.67 2.45 -17.69
CA HIS A 152 10.81 3.60 -18.58
C HIS A 152 12.28 4.00 -18.87
N GLY A 153 13.25 3.23 -18.39
CA GLY A 153 14.67 3.50 -18.60
C GLY A 153 15.27 4.67 -17.80
N VAL A 154 14.49 5.21 -16.84
CA VAL A 154 14.88 6.33 -15.99
C VAL A 154 15.85 5.89 -14.88
N MET A 155 15.62 4.72 -14.31
CA MET A 155 16.49 4.11 -13.29
C MET A 155 17.00 2.75 -13.75
N LYS A 156 18.14 2.31 -13.22
CA LYS A 156 18.76 1.02 -13.57
C LYS A 156 18.42 -0.08 -12.57
N ASN A 157 18.38 0.24 -11.29
CA ASN A 157 18.23 -0.71 -10.20
C ASN A 157 17.22 -0.22 -9.18
N ASN A 158 16.62 -1.15 -8.44
CA ASN A 158 15.73 -0.84 -7.33
C ASN A 158 16.48 -1.05 -5.99
N PRO A 159 16.95 0.03 -5.32
CA PRO A 159 17.68 -0.09 -4.07
C PRO A 159 16.83 -0.61 -2.90
N VAL A 160 15.49 -0.50 -2.97
CA VAL A 160 14.60 -1.07 -1.95
C VAL A 160 14.75 -2.59 -1.85
N ALA A 161 15.08 -3.26 -2.94
CA ALA A 161 15.29 -4.71 -2.96
C ALA A 161 16.49 -5.16 -2.11
N LEU A 162 17.43 -4.27 -1.85
CA LEU A 162 18.62 -4.53 -1.01
C LEU A 162 18.34 -4.34 0.49
N LEU A 163 17.21 -3.71 0.85
CA LEU A 163 16.81 -3.55 2.24
C LEU A 163 16.22 -4.88 2.76
N LYS A 164 16.71 -5.36 3.89
CA LYS A 164 16.21 -6.58 4.55
C LYS A 164 14.90 -6.30 5.29
N LEU A 165 13.86 -5.94 4.55
CA LEU A 165 12.56 -5.61 5.10
C LEU A 165 11.71 -6.88 5.27
N ARG A 166 11.29 -7.17 6.50
CA ARG A 166 10.40 -8.27 6.81
C ARG A 166 9.12 -7.75 7.45
N LEU A 167 7.99 -8.26 7.00
CA LEU A 167 6.75 -8.06 7.72
C LEU A 167 6.77 -8.89 8.99
N GLU A 168 6.47 -8.25 10.11
CA GLU A 168 6.25 -8.95 11.38
C GLU A 168 4.86 -9.55 11.38
N GLU A 169 4.78 -10.77 11.88
CA GLU A 169 3.51 -11.44 12.07
C GLU A 169 2.73 -10.76 13.20
N THR A 170 1.52 -10.31 12.90
CA THR A 170 0.65 -9.68 13.90
C THR A 170 -0.38 -10.70 14.36
N LYS A 171 -0.40 -10.98 15.66
CA LYS A 171 -1.50 -11.73 16.28
C LYS A 171 -2.79 -10.92 16.09
N LYS A 172 -3.84 -11.60 15.68
CA LYS A 172 -5.16 -10.99 15.51
C LYS A 172 -6.06 -11.59 16.57
N ASP A 173 -6.72 -10.71 17.32
CA ASP A 173 -7.72 -11.14 18.28
C ASP A 173 -8.96 -11.66 17.54
N PHE A 174 -9.57 -12.67 18.13
CA PHE A 174 -10.88 -13.20 17.76
C PHE A 174 -11.62 -13.59 19.04
N LEU A 175 -12.94 -13.61 18.97
CA LEU A 175 -13.76 -14.06 20.12
C LEU A 175 -13.70 -15.58 20.22
N THR A 176 -13.68 -16.09 21.47
CA THR A 176 -14.02 -17.50 21.74
C THR A 176 -15.52 -17.70 21.67
N GLU A 177 -15.98 -18.93 21.61
CA GLU A 177 -17.43 -19.26 21.64
C GLU A 177 -18.10 -18.73 22.91
N GLU A 178 -17.43 -18.83 24.05
CA GLU A 178 -17.91 -18.32 25.34
C GLU A 178 -18.04 -16.80 25.34
N GLU A 179 -17.05 -16.08 24.82
CA GLU A 179 -17.09 -14.63 24.69
C GLU A 179 -18.18 -14.17 23.71
N LEU A 180 -18.36 -14.91 22.59
CA LEU A 180 -19.43 -14.65 21.64
C LEU A 180 -20.80 -14.86 22.28
N HIS A 181 -20.95 -15.96 23.02
CA HIS A 181 -22.18 -16.26 23.75
C HIS A 181 -22.48 -15.18 24.78
N THR A 182 -21.50 -14.83 25.63
CA THR A 182 -21.63 -13.74 26.62
C THR A 182 -22.08 -12.45 25.97
N MET A 183 -21.40 -12.02 24.91
CA MET A 183 -21.78 -10.80 24.17
C MET A 183 -23.21 -10.87 23.61
N SER A 184 -23.65 -12.04 23.16
CA SER A 184 -25.01 -12.22 22.61
C SER A 184 -26.12 -12.08 23.64
N GLN A 185 -25.84 -12.36 24.92
CA GLN A 185 -26.83 -12.33 26.02
C GLN A 185 -26.94 -10.97 26.69
N VAL A 186 -25.91 -10.12 26.62
CA VAL A 186 -25.91 -8.81 27.26
C VAL A 186 -26.94 -7.91 26.59
N LYS A 187 -27.79 -7.28 27.41
CA LYS A 187 -28.69 -6.21 26.98
C LYS A 187 -28.14 -4.89 27.49
N PHE A 188 -27.93 -3.97 26.58
CA PHE A 188 -27.39 -2.66 26.93
C PHE A 188 -28.50 -1.65 27.18
N GLU A 189 -28.27 -0.71 28.09
CA GLU A 189 -29.19 0.42 28.32
C GLU A 189 -29.25 1.34 27.09
N ASN A 190 -28.11 1.49 26.40
CA ASN A 190 -28.03 2.32 25.22
C ASN A 190 -28.29 1.48 23.95
N PRO A 191 -29.39 1.76 23.18
CA PRO A 191 -29.75 1.01 21.98
C PRO A 191 -28.67 1.05 20.87
N ARG A 192 -27.74 2.01 20.93
CA ARG A 192 -26.60 2.09 20.02
C ARG A 192 -25.69 0.86 20.18
N TYR A 193 -25.45 0.41 21.41
CA TYR A 193 -24.59 -0.75 21.66
C TYR A 193 -25.27 -2.05 21.22
N ASP A 194 -26.56 -2.21 21.46
CA ASP A 194 -27.31 -3.36 20.97
C ASP A 194 -27.18 -3.49 19.44
N ARG A 195 -27.34 -2.38 18.72
CA ARG A 195 -27.19 -2.33 17.26
C ARG A 195 -25.78 -2.69 16.81
N ILE A 196 -24.74 -2.11 17.42
CA ILE A 196 -23.33 -2.40 17.08
C ILE A 196 -23.02 -3.87 17.35
N ARG A 197 -23.43 -4.39 18.51
CA ARG A 197 -23.30 -5.81 18.87
C ARG A 197 -23.97 -6.71 17.83
N ASP A 198 -25.22 -6.47 17.50
CA ASP A 198 -25.98 -7.30 16.57
C ASP A 198 -25.31 -7.34 15.18
N ILE A 199 -24.86 -6.21 14.67
CA ILE A 199 -24.11 -6.14 13.41
C ILE A 199 -22.79 -6.92 13.49
N PHE A 200 -22.06 -6.81 14.60
CA PHE A 200 -20.82 -7.54 14.79
C PHE A 200 -21.05 -9.05 14.90
N LEU A 201 -22.06 -9.48 15.65
CA LEU A 201 -22.47 -10.87 15.74
C LEU A 201 -22.90 -11.42 14.37
N PHE A 202 -23.64 -10.62 13.60
CA PHE A 202 -23.99 -11.00 12.24
C PHE A 202 -22.74 -11.21 11.36
N CYS A 203 -21.72 -10.34 11.50
CA CYS A 203 -20.45 -10.56 10.83
C CYS A 203 -19.74 -11.85 11.29
N CYS A 204 -19.82 -12.19 12.58
CA CYS A 204 -19.27 -13.44 13.13
C CYS A 204 -19.96 -14.67 12.55
N TYR A 205 -21.29 -14.65 12.47
CA TYR A 205 -22.09 -15.79 11.96
C TYR A 205 -22.02 -15.97 10.45
N THR A 206 -21.67 -14.92 9.70
CA THR A 206 -21.66 -14.95 8.23
C THR A 206 -20.27 -14.89 7.62
N GLY A 207 -19.25 -14.51 8.38
CA GLY A 207 -17.90 -14.28 7.87
C GLY A 207 -17.79 -13.10 6.88
N LEU A 208 -18.85 -12.28 6.77
CA LEU A 208 -18.85 -11.08 5.94
C LEU A 208 -17.97 -9.98 6.56
N ALA A 209 -17.24 -9.25 5.71
CA ALA A 209 -16.52 -8.07 6.14
C ALA A 209 -17.47 -6.88 6.32
N TYR A 210 -17.05 -5.88 7.13
CA TYR A 210 -17.80 -4.66 7.34
C TYR A 210 -18.36 -4.03 6.04
N ALA A 211 -17.52 -3.90 5.01
CA ALA A 211 -17.93 -3.29 3.75
C ALA A 211 -19.04 -4.09 3.03
N ASP A 212 -18.99 -5.42 3.16
CA ASP A 212 -19.97 -6.31 2.55
C ASP A 212 -21.32 -6.22 3.29
N VAL A 213 -21.29 -6.14 4.64
CA VAL A 213 -22.50 -5.98 5.47
C VAL A 213 -23.08 -4.57 5.33
N TYR A 214 -22.24 -3.55 5.23
CA TYR A 214 -22.68 -2.16 5.02
C TYR A 214 -23.54 -1.99 3.75
N SER A 215 -23.18 -2.71 2.68
CA SER A 215 -23.85 -2.68 1.39
C SER A 215 -24.84 -3.84 1.16
N LEU A 216 -25.14 -4.64 2.20
CA LEU A 216 -26.01 -5.81 2.07
C LEU A 216 -27.48 -5.39 1.96
N THR A 217 -28.16 -5.88 0.93
CA THR A 217 -29.55 -5.56 0.60
C THR A 217 -30.44 -6.80 0.62
N THR A 218 -31.75 -6.60 0.60
CA THR A 218 -32.72 -7.70 0.54
C THR A 218 -32.61 -8.55 -0.73
N LYS A 219 -32.07 -7.98 -1.82
CA LYS A 219 -31.90 -8.68 -3.11
C LYS A 219 -30.87 -9.80 -3.04
N GLU A 220 -29.97 -9.75 -2.06
CA GLU A 220 -28.89 -10.73 -1.88
C GLU A 220 -29.29 -11.90 -0.98
N ILE A 221 -30.53 -11.88 -0.44
CA ILE A 221 -31.12 -13.03 0.28
C ILE A 221 -31.88 -13.91 -0.70
N VAL A 222 -31.45 -15.15 -0.81
CA VAL A 222 -32.04 -16.15 -1.72
C VAL A 222 -32.49 -17.33 -0.90
N THR A 223 -33.75 -17.76 -1.14
CA THR A 223 -34.29 -18.98 -0.55
C THR A 223 -33.94 -20.17 -1.46
N GLY A 224 -33.12 -21.06 -0.95
CA GLY A 224 -32.70 -22.29 -1.64
C GLY A 224 -33.70 -23.42 -1.50
N LYS A 225 -33.33 -24.60 -1.99
CA LYS A 225 -34.08 -25.84 -1.80
C LYS A 225 -34.28 -26.10 -0.29
N GLU A 226 -35.39 -26.65 0.13
CA GLU A 226 -35.75 -26.93 1.54
C GLU A 226 -36.01 -25.66 2.39
N GLY A 227 -36.26 -24.50 1.78
CA GLY A 227 -36.56 -23.27 2.51
C GLY A 227 -35.39 -22.62 3.24
N LYS A 228 -34.18 -23.13 3.09
CA LYS A 228 -32.97 -22.53 3.68
C LYS A 228 -32.61 -21.21 3.01
N GLN A 229 -32.33 -20.20 3.79
CA GLN A 229 -31.93 -18.87 3.30
C GLN A 229 -30.39 -18.78 3.15
N TRP A 230 -29.96 -18.11 2.09
CA TRP A 230 -28.58 -17.90 1.74
C TRP A 230 -28.33 -16.43 1.42
N ILE A 231 -27.13 -15.94 1.75
CA ILE A 231 -26.62 -14.69 1.21
C ILE A 231 -25.81 -15.03 -0.04
N VAL A 232 -26.20 -14.44 -1.18
CA VAL A 232 -25.48 -14.54 -2.46
C VAL A 232 -24.96 -13.16 -2.80
N LYS A 233 -23.66 -12.91 -2.55
CA LYS A 233 -23.06 -11.57 -2.68
C LYS A 233 -21.66 -11.63 -3.27
N ALA A 234 -21.37 -10.73 -4.21
CA ALA A 234 -20.01 -10.46 -4.62
C ALA A 234 -19.29 -9.61 -3.57
N ARG A 235 -18.12 -10.05 -3.10
CA ARG A 235 -17.33 -9.29 -2.12
C ARG A 235 -16.91 -7.93 -2.67
N THR A 236 -17.08 -6.89 -1.89
CA THR A 236 -16.74 -5.51 -2.28
C THR A 236 -15.25 -5.34 -2.62
N LYS A 237 -14.36 -6.07 -1.95
CA LYS A 237 -12.91 -5.92 -2.14
C LYS A 237 -12.33 -6.74 -3.30
N THR A 238 -12.86 -7.95 -3.54
CA THR A 238 -12.26 -8.93 -4.46
C THR A 238 -13.16 -9.31 -5.61
N HIS A 239 -14.41 -8.84 -5.58
CA HIS A 239 -15.49 -9.17 -6.53
C HIS A 239 -15.78 -10.69 -6.65
N SER A 240 -15.22 -11.51 -5.76
CA SER A 240 -15.52 -12.93 -5.71
C SER A 240 -16.92 -13.17 -5.15
N LEU A 241 -17.69 -14.02 -5.80
CA LEU A 241 -19.01 -14.42 -5.36
C LEU A 241 -18.91 -15.29 -4.10
N CYS A 242 -19.71 -14.99 -3.08
CA CYS A 242 -19.84 -15.77 -1.86
C CYS A 242 -21.27 -16.23 -1.72
N ASN A 243 -21.45 -17.52 -1.41
CA ASN A 243 -22.71 -18.14 -1.05
C ASN A 243 -22.61 -18.56 0.41
N ILE A 244 -23.35 -17.89 1.29
CA ILE A 244 -23.24 -18.06 2.74
C ILE A 244 -24.59 -18.52 3.27
N PRO A 245 -24.70 -19.72 3.89
CA PRO A 245 -25.92 -20.13 4.52
C PRO A 245 -26.24 -19.27 5.73
N LEU A 246 -27.48 -18.85 5.89
CA LEU A 246 -27.92 -18.10 7.06
C LEU A 246 -28.22 -19.06 8.20
N LEU A 247 -27.42 -18.95 9.27
CA LEU A 247 -27.63 -19.68 10.52
C LEU A 247 -28.80 -19.03 11.29
N LYS A 248 -29.46 -19.79 12.15
CA LYS A 248 -30.59 -19.30 12.99
C LYS A 248 -30.27 -17.98 13.72
N PRO A 249 -29.12 -17.80 14.40
CA PRO A 249 -28.81 -16.53 15.06
C PRO A 249 -28.70 -15.35 14.08
N ALA A 250 -28.18 -15.56 12.88
CA ALA A 250 -28.11 -14.52 11.85
C ALA A 250 -29.49 -14.14 11.34
N ILE A 251 -30.40 -15.13 11.16
CA ILE A 251 -31.80 -14.89 10.77
C ILE A 251 -32.51 -14.06 11.84
N GLN A 252 -32.37 -14.42 13.12
CA GLN A 252 -32.97 -13.68 14.23
C GLN A 252 -32.52 -12.22 14.29
N ILE A 253 -31.28 -11.95 13.94
CA ILE A 253 -30.79 -10.58 13.83
C ILE A 253 -31.47 -9.86 12.67
N LEU A 254 -31.58 -10.48 11.50
CA LEU A 254 -32.27 -9.87 10.35
C LEU A 254 -33.76 -9.60 10.64
N GLU A 255 -34.45 -10.50 11.31
CA GLU A 255 -35.86 -10.33 11.73
C GLU A 255 -36.02 -9.11 12.64
N ARG A 256 -35.07 -8.87 13.55
CA ARG A 256 -35.07 -7.71 14.47
C ARG A 256 -35.00 -6.37 13.73
N TYR A 257 -34.38 -6.35 12.55
CA TYR A 257 -34.24 -5.16 11.70
C TYR A 257 -35.10 -5.19 10.44
N ALA A 258 -36.15 -6.03 10.39
CA ALA A 258 -36.99 -6.20 9.22
C ALA A 258 -37.69 -4.90 8.77
N ASP A 259 -38.16 -4.07 9.71
CA ASP A 259 -38.81 -2.80 9.39
C ASP A 259 -37.81 -1.78 8.82
N PHE A 260 -36.59 -1.73 9.36
CA PHE A 260 -35.51 -0.95 8.78
C PHE A 260 -35.17 -1.40 7.35
N ALA A 261 -35.12 -2.72 7.14
CA ALA A 261 -34.82 -3.28 5.83
C ALA A 261 -35.86 -2.95 4.77
N LYS A 262 -37.13 -2.92 5.16
CA LYS A 262 -38.26 -2.51 4.29
C LYS A 262 -38.19 -1.02 3.93
N ALA A 263 -37.84 -0.16 4.90
CA ALA A 263 -37.78 1.28 4.70
C ALA A 263 -36.55 1.73 3.88
N GLU A 264 -35.37 1.18 4.16
CA GLU A 264 -34.10 1.64 3.63
C GLU A 264 -33.52 0.78 2.50
N GLY A 265 -34.07 -0.42 2.29
CA GLY A 265 -33.60 -1.40 1.29
C GLY A 265 -32.28 -2.09 1.68
N ARG A 266 -31.61 -1.66 2.75
CA ARG A 266 -30.42 -2.32 3.34
C ARG A 266 -30.87 -3.22 4.49
N LEU A 267 -30.24 -4.39 4.64
CA LEU A 267 -30.64 -5.38 5.64
C LEU A 267 -30.38 -4.93 7.09
N LEU A 268 -29.32 -4.17 7.33
CA LEU A 268 -28.91 -3.77 8.68
C LEU A 268 -28.53 -2.27 8.73
N PRO A 269 -28.80 -1.58 9.85
CA PRO A 269 -28.47 -0.17 10.04
C PRO A 269 -27.00 0.03 10.43
N VAL A 270 -26.08 -0.35 9.53
CA VAL A 270 -24.63 -0.35 9.78
C VAL A 270 -24.12 1.08 9.83
N PRO A 271 -23.55 1.56 10.97
CA PRO A 271 -22.98 2.89 11.07
C PRO A 271 -21.57 2.94 10.42
N ALA A 272 -20.96 4.12 10.39
CA ALA A 272 -19.59 4.30 9.88
C ALA A 272 -18.60 3.36 10.58
N ASN A 273 -17.57 2.91 9.86
CA ASN A 273 -16.62 1.90 10.35
C ASN A 273 -15.89 2.35 11.63
N GLN A 274 -15.56 3.65 11.74
CA GLN A 274 -14.96 4.19 12.95
C GLN A 274 -15.91 4.06 14.15
N THR A 275 -17.19 4.44 13.97
CA THR A 275 -18.23 4.33 14.99
C THR A 275 -18.45 2.88 15.42
N MET A 276 -18.39 1.92 14.48
CA MET A 276 -18.43 0.49 14.79
C MET A 276 -17.25 0.06 15.68
N ASN A 277 -16.04 0.43 15.27
CA ASN A 277 -14.83 0.01 15.99
C ASN A 277 -14.72 0.65 17.37
N ASP A 278 -15.13 1.91 17.54
CA ASP A 278 -15.12 2.58 18.82
C ASP A 278 -16.17 1.95 19.77
N GLY A 279 -17.38 1.73 19.29
CA GLY A 279 -18.41 1.07 20.07
C GLY A 279 -18.07 -0.40 20.41
N LEU A 280 -17.36 -1.12 19.56
CA LEU A 280 -16.91 -2.49 19.85
C LEU A 280 -15.89 -2.55 20.98
N LYS A 281 -15.03 -1.55 21.16
CA LYS A 281 -14.11 -1.45 22.31
C LYS A 281 -14.90 -1.27 23.60
N GLU A 282 -15.86 -0.33 23.60
CA GLU A 282 -16.72 -0.07 24.74
C GLU A 282 -17.57 -1.31 25.12
N ILE A 283 -18.11 -2.01 24.12
CA ILE A 283 -18.86 -3.26 24.31
C ILE A 283 -17.97 -4.36 24.88
N ALA A 284 -16.72 -4.49 24.42
CA ALA A 284 -15.79 -5.47 24.96
C ALA A 284 -15.53 -5.24 26.46
N GLU A 285 -15.32 -4.00 26.88
CA GLU A 285 -15.17 -3.63 28.28
C GLU A 285 -16.41 -3.98 29.11
N LEU A 286 -17.61 -3.63 28.61
CA LEU A 286 -18.89 -3.93 29.28
C LEU A 286 -19.16 -5.43 29.39
N CYS A 287 -18.66 -6.23 28.46
CA CYS A 287 -18.77 -7.69 28.49
C CYS A 287 -17.64 -8.40 29.24
N GLY A 288 -16.67 -7.66 29.81
CA GLY A 288 -15.50 -8.24 30.48
C GLY A 288 -14.52 -8.94 29.51
N ILE A 289 -14.53 -8.59 28.24
CA ILE A 289 -13.69 -9.18 27.18
C ILE A 289 -12.40 -8.36 27.07
N ASN A 290 -11.28 -8.91 27.53
CA ASN A 290 -9.97 -8.25 27.47
C ASN A 290 -9.29 -8.41 26.12
N LYS A 291 -9.96 -7.92 25.05
CA LYS A 291 -9.47 -7.95 23.66
C LYS A 291 -9.81 -6.65 22.96
N GLN A 292 -8.93 -6.20 22.04
CA GLN A 292 -9.23 -5.04 21.20
C GLN A 292 -10.10 -5.44 20.01
N LEU A 293 -11.42 -5.39 20.20
CA LEU A 293 -12.35 -5.76 19.17
C LEU A 293 -12.45 -4.69 18.06
N THR A 294 -12.44 -5.17 16.85
CA THR A 294 -12.72 -4.41 15.63
C THR A 294 -13.62 -5.23 14.71
N THR A 295 -14.27 -4.58 13.75
CA THR A 295 -15.06 -5.29 12.74
C THR A 295 -14.28 -6.39 12.02
N HIS A 296 -12.95 -6.29 11.99
CA HIS A 296 -12.09 -7.30 11.36
C HIS A 296 -11.98 -8.59 12.17
N CYS A 297 -12.11 -8.51 13.50
CA CYS A 297 -12.03 -9.68 14.40
C CYS A 297 -13.17 -10.69 14.11
N ALA A 298 -14.33 -10.21 13.68
CA ALA A 298 -15.46 -11.08 13.31
C ALA A 298 -15.11 -12.11 12.23
N LYS A 299 -14.26 -11.73 11.27
CA LYS A 299 -13.86 -12.63 10.17
C LYS A 299 -13.01 -13.82 10.62
N HIS A 300 -12.34 -13.71 11.77
CA HIS A 300 -11.49 -14.78 12.31
C HIS A 300 -12.24 -15.74 13.22
N HIS A 301 -13.49 -15.42 13.53
CA HIS A 301 -14.41 -16.25 14.33
C HIS A 301 -15.35 -17.08 13.45
N THR A 302 -15.08 -17.28 12.18
CA THR A 302 -15.96 -18.09 11.34
C THR A 302 -16.13 -19.46 11.98
N ILE A 303 -17.35 -19.74 12.46
CA ILE A 303 -17.72 -21.02 13.03
C ILE A 303 -17.45 -22.08 11.96
N SER A 304 -16.56 -23.00 12.25
CA SER A 304 -16.43 -24.20 11.45
C SER A 304 -17.72 -25.00 11.58
N ILE A 305 -18.50 -25.02 10.51
CA ILE A 305 -19.74 -25.81 10.39
C ILE A 305 -19.33 -27.25 10.05
#